data_8e410f754cd393df70fb2aa19dcb4486
#
_entry.id   8e410f754cd393df70fb2aa19dcb4486
#
_cell.length_a   1.000
_cell.length_b   1.000
_cell.length_c   1.000
_cell.angle_alpha   90.00
_cell.angle_beta   90.00
_cell.angle_gamma   90.00
#
_symmetry.space_group_name_H-M   'P 1'
#
loop_
_entity.id
_entity.type
_entity.pdbx_description
1 polymer ?
#
loop_
_entity_poly.entity_id
_entity_poly.type
_entity_poly.pdbx_seq_one_letter_code
_entity_poly.pdbx_strand_id
1 'polypeptide(L)'
;MVQIRLESIHCVEATESHGEDETYALIAAVDLDHKLVVGGFPIPIPASEITLHGPYDIDNGDTVDLSGSRPVWGLNTGAPAELADPDRAIFVVALVENDDGDASAARTIAQGAVVSAVFGALGESHGVLAQRIIQSLHGSVRTPTGFPDTDDPIGDPQELHFTTEELKRAAAGEYVRKEITISGGGGEYRLTFSARKRFWTPPPSPAYVAAEPQRANQLDALAIDGDGVVNVMWVEGTGAWHGPLPITAAVAPPGGPLALARQTDNQLDAVFVDKEGAVNVMWVVGTGSWQGPVRITPTDYAPRNTAHIALAKQTDNQLDAVFIDKNGAVNVMWVTGTDSWHEPVPITAADYAPPGGPIALAKQTDNQLDAVFVDKEGAVNVMWVVGTGSWHEPVRITPTDYAPRNTAHIALAKQTDNQLDAVFIDKNGAVNVMWVTGTGSWQGPVRITATDYAPRGGPVALAKQTGNQLDAVFVDKHGAVNVIWVVGTEAWHEPVPITAPYTAPNGGESGLAPIVLARQTPDQLDAFFVGNNGAVNVLWVTGTGSWQGPAAITH
;
A
#
# COMPACT_ATOMS: atom_id res chain seq x y z
N MET A 1 -2.61 14.03 10.64
CA MET A 1 -4.01 13.72 10.35
C MET A 1 -4.66 13.15 11.61
N VAL A 2 -5.94 13.48 11.86
CA VAL A 2 -6.74 12.90 12.95
C VAL A 2 -7.46 11.67 12.44
N GLN A 3 -7.46 10.61 13.23
CA GLN A 3 -8.24 9.38 13.02
C GLN A 3 -9.36 9.35 14.03
N ILE A 4 -10.58 9.02 13.58
CA ILE A 4 -11.74 8.81 14.45
C ILE A 4 -12.10 7.32 14.42
N ARG A 5 -12.32 6.73 15.61
CA ARG A 5 -12.74 5.32 15.79
C ARG A 5 -13.91 5.21 16.75
N LEU A 6 -14.73 4.20 16.55
CA LEU A 6 -15.57 3.63 17.58
C LEU A 6 -14.71 2.70 18.44
N GLU A 7 -14.61 2.97 19.73
CA GLU A 7 -13.76 2.24 20.69
C GLU A 7 -14.53 1.16 21.44
N SER A 8 -15.81 1.42 21.76
CA SER A 8 -16.65 0.45 22.46
C SER A 8 -18.13 0.77 22.30
N ILE A 9 -18.94 -0.28 22.43
CA ILE A 9 -20.39 -0.22 22.63
C ILE A 9 -20.66 -0.83 24.02
N HIS A 10 -21.30 -0.08 24.90
CA HIS A 10 -21.71 -0.53 26.23
C HIS A 10 -23.23 -0.54 26.34
N CYS A 11 -23.82 -1.68 26.63
CA CYS A 11 -25.25 -1.84 26.89
C CYS A 11 -25.54 -1.43 28.34
N VAL A 12 -26.33 -0.39 28.54
CA VAL A 12 -26.83 0.02 29.84
C VAL A 12 -28.12 -0.71 30.16
N GLU A 13 -29.02 -0.80 29.19
CA GLU A 13 -30.28 -1.50 29.23
C GLU A 13 -30.56 -2.06 27.84
N ALA A 14 -30.79 -3.40 27.74
CA ALA A 14 -31.08 -4.09 26.50
C ALA A 14 -32.54 -3.88 26.07
N THR A 15 -32.81 -3.95 24.77
CA THR A 15 -34.16 -3.81 24.21
C THR A 15 -35.07 -4.94 24.59
N GLU A 16 -34.54 -6.14 24.67
CA GLU A 16 -35.29 -7.33 25.08
C GLU A 16 -35.11 -7.68 26.57
N SER A 17 -36.18 -8.09 27.22
CA SER A 17 -36.14 -8.50 28.63
C SER A 17 -35.61 -9.90 28.88
N HIS A 18 -35.48 -10.73 27.83
CA HIS A 18 -34.99 -12.11 27.86
C HIS A 18 -34.31 -12.46 26.55
N GLY A 19 -33.02 -12.60 26.55
CA GLY A 19 -32.18 -12.92 25.39
C GLY A 19 -30.98 -11.98 25.28
N GLU A 20 -30.04 -12.30 24.42
CA GLU A 20 -28.94 -11.41 24.03
C GLU A 20 -29.45 -10.55 22.86
N ASP A 21 -29.27 -9.21 22.95
CA ASP A 21 -29.58 -8.32 21.82
C ASP A 21 -28.48 -8.45 20.77
N GLU A 22 -28.81 -8.88 19.56
CA GLU A 22 -27.89 -8.76 18.41
C GLU A 22 -27.87 -7.32 17.91
N THR A 23 -26.86 -6.56 18.28
CA THR A 23 -26.80 -5.13 18.00
C THR A 23 -25.69 -4.78 17.01
N TYR A 24 -25.99 -3.91 16.02
CA TYR A 24 -24.96 -3.34 15.15
C TYR A 24 -25.06 -1.81 15.04
N ALA A 25 -23.90 -1.18 14.80
CA ALA A 25 -23.81 0.25 14.58
C ALA A 25 -23.51 0.57 13.11
N LEU A 26 -24.27 1.51 12.54
CA LEU A 26 -24.01 2.16 11.25
C LEU A 26 -23.51 3.58 11.50
N ILE A 27 -22.31 3.88 11.04
CA ILE A 27 -21.70 5.19 11.21
C ILE A 27 -21.47 5.82 9.84
N ALA A 28 -22.25 6.85 9.54
CA ALA A 28 -22.06 7.67 8.34
C ALA A 28 -20.98 8.71 8.59
N ALA A 29 -19.96 8.76 7.74
CA ALA A 29 -18.95 9.80 7.70
C ALA A 29 -19.04 10.53 6.35
N VAL A 30 -19.18 11.86 6.38
CA VAL A 30 -19.29 12.71 5.18
C VAL A 30 -18.17 13.73 5.17
N ASP A 31 -17.36 13.73 4.12
CA ASP A 31 -16.31 14.71 3.85
C ASP A 31 -16.84 15.79 2.91
N LEU A 32 -17.01 17.00 3.44
CA LEU A 32 -17.53 18.16 2.70
C LEU A 32 -16.43 18.87 1.87
N ASP A 33 -15.16 18.58 2.14
CA ASP A 33 -14.03 19.16 1.40
C ASP A 33 -13.54 18.28 0.25
N HIS A 34 -14.12 17.09 0.10
CA HIS A 34 -13.73 16.16 -0.95
C HIS A 34 -13.88 16.79 -2.34
N LYS A 35 -12.90 16.53 -3.21
CA LYS A 35 -12.87 17.01 -4.59
C LYS A 35 -12.65 15.84 -5.53
N LEU A 36 -13.61 15.65 -6.44
CA LEU A 36 -13.44 14.72 -7.55
C LEU A 36 -12.68 15.43 -8.68
N VAL A 37 -11.57 14.85 -9.14
CA VAL A 37 -10.82 15.41 -10.28
C VAL A 37 -11.37 14.85 -11.59
N VAL A 38 -11.96 15.71 -12.42
CA VAL A 38 -12.51 15.36 -13.74
C VAL A 38 -11.79 16.17 -14.79
N GLY A 39 -11.07 15.51 -15.70
CA GLY A 39 -10.30 16.18 -16.74
C GLY A 39 -9.23 17.17 -16.23
N GLY A 40 -8.64 16.88 -15.07
CA GLY A 40 -7.64 17.74 -14.40
C GLY A 40 -8.23 18.90 -13.59
N PHE A 41 -9.55 19.05 -13.52
CA PHE A 41 -10.22 20.09 -12.74
C PHE A 41 -10.82 19.52 -11.45
N PRO A 42 -10.47 20.05 -10.25
CA PRO A 42 -11.09 19.63 -9.00
C PRO A 42 -12.51 20.15 -8.90
N ILE A 43 -13.48 19.26 -8.88
CA ILE A 43 -14.89 19.55 -8.66
C ILE A 43 -15.21 19.24 -7.20
N PRO A 44 -15.68 20.19 -6.38
CA PRO A 44 -16.07 19.92 -5.01
C PRO A 44 -17.34 19.06 -4.97
N ILE A 45 -17.19 17.79 -4.68
CA ILE A 45 -18.27 16.82 -4.53
C ILE A 45 -18.06 16.12 -3.18
N PRO A 46 -18.94 16.31 -2.18
CA PRO A 46 -18.83 15.63 -0.91
C PRO A 46 -18.77 14.12 -1.08
N ALA A 47 -17.90 13.47 -0.32
CA ALA A 47 -17.81 12.01 -0.26
C ALA A 47 -18.45 11.51 1.03
N SER A 48 -19.12 10.35 0.98
CA SER A 48 -19.73 9.73 2.15
C SER A 48 -19.43 8.24 2.21
N GLU A 49 -19.24 7.72 3.40
CA GLU A 49 -19.11 6.29 3.67
C GLU A 49 -19.90 5.89 4.90
N ILE A 50 -20.49 4.69 4.87
CA ILE A 50 -21.06 4.04 6.04
C ILE A 50 -20.17 2.89 6.48
N THR A 51 -19.69 2.96 7.72
CA THR A 51 -18.99 1.88 8.40
C THR A 51 -19.98 1.07 9.21
N LEU A 52 -19.95 -0.26 9.06
CA LEU A 52 -20.73 -1.21 9.84
C LEU A 52 -19.85 -1.82 10.93
N HIS A 53 -20.34 -1.83 12.17
CA HIS A 53 -19.76 -2.52 13.32
C HIS A 53 -20.81 -3.45 13.93
N GLY A 54 -20.55 -4.72 13.92
CA GLY A 54 -21.48 -5.78 14.38
C GLY A 54 -22.01 -6.66 13.26
N PRO A 55 -23.08 -7.45 13.49
CA PRO A 55 -23.79 -7.54 14.78
C PRO A 55 -22.96 -8.14 15.92
N TYR A 56 -23.32 -7.80 17.14
CA TYR A 56 -22.72 -8.28 18.38
C TYR A 56 -23.82 -8.69 19.35
N ASP A 57 -23.65 -9.83 20.04
CA ASP A 57 -24.51 -10.27 21.14
C ASP A 57 -24.11 -9.45 22.39
N ILE A 58 -25.02 -8.63 22.90
CA ILE A 58 -24.72 -7.68 24.00
C ILE A 58 -25.86 -7.70 25.03
N ASP A 59 -25.57 -8.15 26.25
CA ASP A 59 -26.48 -8.13 27.38
C ASP A 59 -26.33 -6.86 28.25
N ASN A 60 -27.27 -6.69 29.18
CA ASN A 60 -27.25 -5.62 30.17
C ASN A 60 -25.93 -5.58 30.96
N GLY A 61 -25.22 -4.46 30.87
CA GLY A 61 -23.94 -4.23 31.52
C GLY A 61 -22.73 -4.67 30.71
N ASP A 62 -22.92 -5.33 29.57
CA ASP A 62 -21.83 -5.76 28.69
C ASP A 62 -21.17 -4.62 27.93
N THR A 63 -19.94 -4.85 27.54
CA THR A 63 -19.16 -3.91 26.72
C THR A 63 -18.40 -4.67 25.64
N VAL A 64 -18.63 -4.33 24.39
CA VAL A 64 -17.84 -4.80 23.26
C VAL A 64 -16.67 -3.84 23.05
N ASP A 65 -15.44 -4.36 23.13
CA ASP A 65 -14.22 -3.61 22.83
C ASP A 65 -13.97 -3.58 21.30
N LEU A 66 -13.96 -2.37 20.75
CA LEU A 66 -13.77 -2.09 19.32
C LEU A 66 -12.51 -1.26 19.05
N SER A 67 -11.61 -1.14 20.02
CA SER A 67 -10.38 -0.34 19.91
C SER A 67 -9.48 -0.72 18.73
N GLY A 68 -9.57 -1.99 18.26
CA GLY A 68 -8.93 -2.50 17.06
C GLY A 68 -9.73 -2.36 15.77
N SER A 69 -10.94 -1.79 15.83
CA SER A 69 -11.84 -1.72 14.67
C SER A 69 -11.36 -0.76 13.58
N ARG A 70 -12.00 -0.88 12.40
CA ARG A 70 -11.77 0.04 11.27
C ARG A 70 -12.10 1.49 11.67
N PRO A 71 -11.24 2.49 11.34
CA PRO A 71 -11.58 3.89 11.55
C PRO A 71 -12.82 4.31 10.76
N VAL A 72 -13.55 5.29 11.29
CA VAL A 72 -14.77 5.84 10.65
C VAL A 72 -14.50 7.07 9.80
N TRP A 73 -13.29 7.63 9.81
CA TRP A 73 -12.95 8.83 9.06
C TRP A 73 -11.92 8.58 7.96
N GLY A 74 -12.13 9.20 6.80
CA GLY A 74 -11.17 9.26 5.70
C GLY A 74 -11.11 8.03 4.80
N LEU A 75 -12.16 7.19 4.78
CA LEU A 75 -12.10 5.86 4.15
C LEU A 75 -12.38 5.83 2.65
N ASN A 76 -13.28 6.68 2.13
CA ASN A 76 -13.72 6.64 0.72
C ASN A 76 -13.14 7.74 -0.17
N THR A 77 -12.22 8.53 0.32
CA THR A 77 -11.77 9.73 -0.39
C THR A 77 -10.55 9.51 -1.29
N GLY A 78 -10.12 8.28 -1.50
CA GLY A 78 -8.86 7.98 -2.21
C GLY A 78 -7.62 8.41 -1.41
N ALA A 79 -7.67 9.59 -0.79
CA ALA A 79 -6.71 10.07 0.19
C ALA A 79 -7.47 10.52 1.45
N PRO A 80 -7.06 10.10 2.66
CA PRO A 80 -7.69 10.52 3.89
C PRO A 80 -7.56 12.04 4.06
N ALA A 81 -8.70 12.72 4.29
CA ALA A 81 -8.72 14.16 4.49
C ALA A 81 -8.15 14.55 5.87
N GLU A 82 -7.47 15.70 5.96
CA GLU A 82 -7.20 16.30 7.25
C GLU A 82 -8.49 16.86 7.86
N LEU A 83 -8.78 16.49 9.09
CA LEU A 83 -9.89 17.02 9.85
C LEU A 83 -9.38 18.10 10.82
N ALA A 84 -9.26 19.32 10.32
CA ALA A 84 -8.83 20.48 11.11
C ALA A 84 -10.01 21.37 11.53
N ASP A 85 -11.08 21.34 10.75
CA ASP A 85 -12.30 22.10 10.96
C ASP A 85 -13.49 21.13 11.12
N PRO A 86 -14.17 21.10 12.28
CA PRO A 86 -15.28 20.19 12.50
C PRO A 86 -16.47 20.44 11.55
N ASP A 87 -16.63 21.66 11.05
CA ASP A 87 -17.73 22.01 10.14
C ASP A 87 -17.53 21.43 8.72
N ARG A 88 -16.35 20.82 8.44
CA ARG A 88 -16.04 20.22 7.15
C ARG A 88 -16.30 18.71 7.10
N ALA A 89 -16.72 18.11 8.20
CA ALA A 89 -17.10 16.70 8.28
C ALA A 89 -18.38 16.51 9.09
N ILE A 90 -19.21 15.56 8.68
CA ILE A 90 -20.42 15.17 9.42
C ILE A 90 -20.31 13.70 9.77
N PHE A 91 -20.54 13.37 11.05
CA PHE A 91 -20.62 11.99 11.52
C PHE A 91 -21.99 11.76 12.11
N VAL A 92 -22.72 10.76 11.59
CA VAL A 92 -24.02 10.36 12.14
C VAL A 92 -23.97 8.89 12.50
N VAL A 93 -24.39 8.57 13.70
CA VAL A 93 -24.37 7.22 14.28
C VAL A 93 -25.79 6.73 14.47
N ALA A 94 -26.10 5.57 13.93
CA ALA A 94 -27.33 4.81 14.17
C ALA A 94 -26.98 3.49 14.84
N LEU A 95 -27.81 3.05 15.75
CA LEU A 95 -27.73 1.75 16.38
C LEU A 95 -29.02 0.96 16.05
N VAL A 96 -28.85 -0.32 15.73
CA VAL A 96 -29.93 -1.15 15.22
C VAL A 96 -29.85 -2.51 15.90
N GLU A 97 -31.00 -3.01 16.34
CA GLU A 97 -31.20 -4.38 16.78
C GLU A 97 -31.43 -5.26 15.56
N ASN A 98 -30.70 -6.37 15.48
CA ASN A 98 -30.74 -7.30 14.36
C ASN A 98 -31.57 -8.52 14.75
N ASP A 99 -32.79 -8.61 14.27
CA ASP A 99 -33.66 -9.77 14.57
C ASP A 99 -33.34 -10.98 13.68
N ASP A 100 -33.46 -10.81 12.36
CA ASP A 100 -33.15 -11.83 11.36
C ASP A 100 -32.63 -11.19 10.06
N GLY A 101 -32.19 -9.91 10.12
CA GLY A 101 -31.78 -9.09 8.99
C GLY A 101 -30.36 -9.34 8.51
N ASP A 102 -30.06 -8.77 7.33
CA ASP A 102 -28.72 -8.71 6.77
C ASP A 102 -28.11 -7.33 7.02
N ALA A 103 -27.30 -7.20 8.06
CA ALA A 103 -26.63 -5.94 8.41
C ALA A 103 -25.78 -5.37 7.24
N SER A 104 -25.22 -6.20 6.36
CA SER A 104 -24.53 -5.75 5.14
C SER A 104 -25.49 -5.15 4.12
N ALA A 105 -26.69 -5.72 3.96
CA ALA A 105 -27.74 -5.15 3.12
C ALA A 105 -28.26 -3.83 3.70
N ALA A 106 -28.48 -3.76 5.02
CA ALA A 106 -28.86 -2.54 5.72
C ALA A 106 -27.82 -1.43 5.51
N ARG A 107 -26.51 -1.73 5.65
CA ARG A 107 -25.41 -0.80 5.33
C ARG A 107 -25.49 -0.30 3.89
N THR A 108 -25.77 -1.17 2.91
CA THR A 108 -25.84 -0.79 1.49
C THR A 108 -27.00 0.16 1.22
N ILE A 109 -28.17 -0.11 1.81
CA ILE A 109 -29.36 0.74 1.72
C ILE A 109 -29.07 2.10 2.37
N ALA A 110 -28.51 2.10 3.57
CA ALA A 110 -28.13 3.31 4.29
C ALA A 110 -27.11 4.15 3.52
N GLN A 111 -26.11 3.53 2.88
CA GLN A 111 -25.15 4.23 2.01
C GLN A 111 -25.84 4.96 0.87
N GLY A 112 -26.76 4.30 0.17
CA GLY A 112 -27.55 4.94 -0.91
C GLY A 112 -28.41 6.10 -0.42
N ALA A 113 -29.02 5.96 0.76
CA ALA A 113 -29.85 6.98 1.38
C ALA A 113 -29.01 8.21 1.79
N VAL A 114 -27.86 8.01 2.44
CA VAL A 114 -26.96 9.11 2.82
C VAL A 114 -26.39 9.82 1.60
N VAL A 115 -25.94 9.11 0.58
CA VAL A 115 -25.51 9.72 -0.70
C VAL A 115 -26.60 10.61 -1.27
N SER A 116 -27.84 10.13 -1.33
CA SER A 116 -28.98 10.91 -1.85
C SER A 116 -29.27 12.15 -1.01
N ALA A 117 -29.18 12.06 0.33
CA ALA A 117 -29.35 13.17 1.25
C ALA A 117 -28.29 14.26 1.05
N VAL A 118 -27.01 13.84 0.90
CA VAL A 118 -25.89 14.75 0.65
C VAL A 118 -26.04 15.50 -0.66
N PHE A 119 -26.34 14.79 -1.76
CA PHE A 119 -26.55 15.43 -3.07
C PHE A 119 -27.81 16.32 -3.10
N GLY A 120 -28.86 15.95 -2.39
CA GLY A 120 -30.08 16.74 -2.29
C GLY A 120 -29.97 18.01 -1.45
N ALA A 121 -28.83 18.21 -0.74
CA ALA A 121 -28.60 19.33 0.16
C ALA A 121 -27.27 20.07 -0.12
N LEU A 122 -26.74 19.92 -1.32
CA LEU A 122 -25.54 20.65 -1.74
C LEU A 122 -25.71 22.16 -1.59
N GLY A 123 -24.79 22.81 -0.86
CA GLY A 123 -24.82 24.25 -0.60
C GLY A 123 -25.62 24.68 0.63
N GLU A 124 -26.27 23.76 1.33
CA GLU A 124 -26.91 24.03 2.61
C GLU A 124 -25.88 24.14 3.75
N SER A 125 -26.30 24.67 4.90
CA SER A 125 -25.45 24.73 6.07
C SER A 125 -25.18 23.33 6.67
N HIS A 126 -24.07 23.19 7.40
CA HIS A 126 -23.69 21.95 8.10
C HIS A 126 -24.86 21.35 8.89
N GLY A 127 -25.52 22.15 9.74
CA GLY A 127 -26.63 21.65 10.58
C GLY A 127 -27.86 21.18 9.77
N VAL A 128 -28.17 21.82 8.64
CA VAL A 128 -29.27 21.38 7.76
C VAL A 128 -28.91 20.05 7.10
N LEU A 129 -27.66 19.90 6.65
CA LEU A 129 -27.19 18.69 6.01
C LEU A 129 -27.11 17.54 7.04
N ALA A 130 -26.60 17.79 8.23
CA ALA A 130 -26.56 16.80 9.32
C ALA A 130 -27.96 16.27 9.65
N GLN A 131 -28.96 17.16 9.77
CA GLN A 131 -30.35 16.75 10.02
C GLN A 131 -30.94 15.91 8.88
N ARG A 132 -30.63 16.23 7.62
CA ARG A 132 -31.08 15.42 6.48
C ARG A 132 -30.43 14.02 6.49
N ILE A 133 -29.14 13.92 6.84
CA ILE A 133 -28.46 12.64 6.96
C ILE A 133 -29.08 11.81 8.10
N ILE A 134 -29.35 12.42 9.26
CA ILE A 134 -30.05 11.78 10.39
C ILE A 134 -31.39 11.20 9.93
N GLN A 135 -32.23 12.02 9.27
CA GLN A 135 -33.55 11.59 8.79
C GLN A 135 -33.44 10.47 7.75
N SER A 136 -32.48 10.59 6.84
CA SER A 136 -32.26 9.61 5.79
C SER A 136 -31.76 8.28 6.35
N LEU A 137 -30.84 8.33 7.32
CA LEU A 137 -30.32 7.13 8.01
C LEU A 137 -31.42 6.48 8.84
N HIS A 138 -32.20 7.26 9.60
CA HIS A 138 -33.33 6.75 10.37
C HIS A 138 -34.39 6.07 9.48
N GLY A 139 -34.67 6.63 8.30
CA GLY A 139 -35.59 6.01 7.34
C GLY A 139 -35.03 4.71 6.72
N SER A 140 -33.73 4.68 6.48
CA SER A 140 -33.08 3.53 5.82
C SER A 140 -32.98 2.30 6.73
N VAL A 141 -32.71 2.48 8.04
CA VAL A 141 -32.60 1.36 9.01
C VAL A 141 -33.94 0.69 9.32
N ARG A 142 -35.06 1.30 8.92
CA ARG A 142 -36.41 0.71 8.97
C ARG A 142 -36.82 -0.02 7.70
N THR A 143 -35.91 -0.12 6.73
CA THR A 143 -36.17 -0.85 5.49
C THR A 143 -35.91 -2.34 5.73
N PRO A 144 -36.88 -3.24 5.46
CA PRO A 144 -36.70 -4.66 5.67
C PRO A 144 -35.49 -5.22 4.91
N THR A 145 -34.59 -5.91 5.62
CA THR A 145 -33.42 -6.59 5.04
C THR A 145 -33.53 -8.10 5.18
N GLY A 146 -34.50 -8.61 5.96
CA GLY A 146 -34.77 -10.02 6.23
C GLY A 146 -36.26 -10.35 6.19
N PHE A 147 -36.61 -11.63 6.43
CA PHE A 147 -37.97 -12.14 6.59
C PHE A 147 -37.93 -13.35 7.54
N PRO A 148 -38.82 -13.47 8.54
CA PRO A 148 -40.09 -12.75 8.69
C PRO A 148 -40.04 -11.43 9.45
N ASP A 149 -38.96 -11.11 10.15
CA ASP A 149 -38.85 -9.90 10.99
C ASP A 149 -37.98 -8.82 10.38
N THR A 150 -38.07 -7.60 10.89
CA THR A 150 -37.33 -6.44 10.41
C THR A 150 -36.44 -5.93 11.53
N ASP A 151 -35.20 -5.61 11.19
CA ASP A 151 -34.31 -4.92 12.14
C ASP A 151 -34.94 -3.65 12.67
N ASP A 152 -34.89 -3.47 14.00
CA ASP A 152 -35.48 -2.33 14.68
C ASP A 152 -34.42 -1.29 15.10
N PRO A 153 -34.61 0.01 14.78
CA PRO A 153 -33.69 1.04 15.22
C PRO A 153 -33.78 1.26 16.73
N ILE A 154 -32.64 1.23 17.40
CA ILE A 154 -32.52 1.62 18.81
C ILE A 154 -32.43 3.15 18.86
N GLY A 155 -33.58 3.80 19.02
CA GLY A 155 -33.67 5.25 19.07
C GLY A 155 -33.38 5.99 17.76
N ASP A 156 -33.23 7.31 17.86
CA ASP A 156 -32.92 8.17 16.72
C ASP A 156 -31.41 8.24 16.47
N PRO A 157 -30.95 8.22 15.21
CA PRO A 157 -29.55 8.47 14.89
C PRO A 157 -29.07 9.82 15.42
N GLN A 158 -27.84 9.86 15.91
CA GLN A 158 -27.25 11.05 16.52
C GLN A 158 -26.00 11.52 15.79
N GLU A 159 -25.79 12.84 15.79
CA GLU A 159 -24.57 13.44 15.30
C GLU A 159 -23.44 13.29 16.34
N LEU A 160 -22.31 12.73 15.91
CA LEU A 160 -21.05 12.76 16.67
C LEU A 160 -20.26 14.00 16.21
N HIS A 161 -20.12 14.97 17.12
CA HIS A 161 -19.43 16.23 16.80
C HIS A 161 -18.20 16.41 17.69
N PHE A 162 -17.01 16.61 17.06
CA PHE A 162 -15.78 17.03 17.72
C PHE A 162 -15.58 18.53 17.54
N THR A 163 -15.23 19.24 18.61
CA THR A 163 -14.91 20.67 18.53
C THR A 163 -13.53 20.90 17.88
N THR A 164 -13.31 22.11 17.36
CA THR A 164 -11.99 22.51 16.81
C THR A 164 -10.85 22.29 17.81
N GLU A 165 -11.09 22.55 19.09
CA GLU A 165 -10.07 22.37 20.13
C GLU A 165 -9.78 20.89 20.40
N GLU A 166 -10.82 20.03 20.42
CA GLU A 166 -10.66 18.57 20.51
C GLU A 166 -9.85 18.02 19.34
N LEU A 167 -10.14 18.47 18.11
CA LEU A 167 -9.39 18.04 16.93
C LEU A 167 -7.93 18.52 16.96
N LYS A 168 -7.66 19.74 17.41
CA LYS A 168 -6.28 20.23 17.60
C LYS A 168 -5.50 19.41 18.62
N ARG A 169 -6.12 19.07 19.76
CA ARG A 169 -5.52 18.21 20.78
C ARG A 169 -5.23 16.82 20.22
N ALA A 170 -6.20 16.24 19.49
CA ALA A 170 -6.03 14.97 18.81
C ALA A 170 -4.88 15.02 17.78
N ALA A 171 -4.79 16.09 16.96
CA ALA A 171 -3.71 16.29 16.00
C ALA A 171 -2.33 16.45 16.66
N ALA A 172 -2.30 17.01 17.88
CA ALA A 172 -1.08 17.13 18.69
C ALA A 172 -0.64 15.80 19.34
N GLY A 173 -1.44 14.73 19.20
CA GLY A 173 -1.13 13.40 19.73
C GLY A 173 -1.87 13.03 21.00
N GLU A 174 -2.79 13.88 21.48
CA GLU A 174 -3.64 13.56 22.62
C GLU A 174 -4.73 12.56 22.21
N TYR A 175 -5.08 11.66 23.11
CA TYR A 175 -6.19 10.72 22.95
C TYR A 175 -7.48 11.37 23.46
N VAL A 176 -8.27 11.93 22.53
CA VAL A 176 -9.53 12.61 22.86
C VAL A 176 -10.68 11.61 22.76
N ARG A 177 -11.40 11.41 23.87
CA ARG A 177 -12.60 10.54 23.91
C ARG A 177 -13.87 11.36 23.86
N LYS A 178 -14.90 10.78 23.24
CA LYS A 178 -16.25 11.31 23.20
C LYS A 178 -17.25 10.17 23.30
N GLU A 179 -18.28 10.40 24.10
CA GLU A 179 -19.36 9.43 24.32
C GLU A 179 -20.67 10.00 23.78
N ILE A 180 -21.44 9.16 23.13
CA ILE A 180 -22.84 9.43 22.79
C ILE A 180 -23.70 8.33 23.40
N THR A 181 -24.92 8.68 23.83
CA THR A 181 -25.91 7.73 24.33
C THR A 181 -27.07 7.67 23.35
N ILE A 182 -27.41 6.47 22.89
CA ILE A 182 -28.58 6.22 22.03
C ILE A 182 -29.56 5.40 22.87
N SER A 183 -30.80 5.89 22.95
CA SER A 183 -31.86 5.25 23.74
C SER A 183 -33.16 5.19 22.93
N GLY A 184 -33.82 4.04 22.92
CA GLY A 184 -35.08 3.81 22.24
C GLY A 184 -35.43 2.33 22.18
N GLY A 185 -36.66 1.99 21.82
CA GLY A 185 -37.12 0.61 21.79
C GLY A 185 -37.13 -0.12 23.16
N GLY A 186 -36.86 0.60 24.26
CA GLY A 186 -36.68 0.00 25.60
C GLY A 186 -35.21 -0.16 26.00
N GLY A 187 -34.25 0.04 25.08
CA GLY A 187 -32.81 -0.09 25.30
C GLY A 187 -32.10 1.26 25.50
N GLU A 188 -30.94 1.22 26.16
CA GLU A 188 -29.99 2.32 26.27
C GLU A 188 -28.56 1.82 26.08
N TYR A 189 -27.83 2.45 25.15
CA TYR A 189 -26.45 2.10 24.81
C TYR A 189 -25.55 3.33 24.80
N ARG A 190 -24.31 3.17 25.28
CA ARG A 190 -23.26 4.19 25.23
C ARG A 190 -22.18 3.77 24.25
N LEU A 191 -21.94 4.62 23.25
CA LEU A 191 -20.92 4.41 22.25
C LEU A 191 -19.76 5.37 22.54
N THR A 192 -18.58 4.81 22.79
CA THR A 192 -17.37 5.61 23.02
C THR A 192 -16.57 5.73 21.75
N PHE A 193 -16.32 6.96 21.34
CA PHE A 193 -15.46 7.29 20.20
C PHE A 193 -14.15 7.89 20.66
N SER A 194 -13.10 7.72 19.86
CA SER A 194 -11.84 8.43 20.02
C SER A 194 -11.50 9.25 18.79
N ALA A 195 -10.86 10.40 19.01
CA ALA A 195 -10.10 11.13 18.01
C ALA A 195 -8.65 11.19 18.46
N ARG A 196 -7.72 10.79 17.62
CA ARG A 196 -6.28 10.80 17.91
C ARG A 196 -5.47 11.01 16.65
N LYS A 197 -4.21 11.45 16.80
CA LYS A 197 -3.26 11.44 15.70
C LYS A 197 -3.12 10.00 15.17
N ARG A 198 -3.24 9.84 13.85
CA ARG A 198 -2.94 8.56 13.23
C ARG A 198 -1.43 8.30 13.31
N PHE A 199 -1.08 7.15 13.83
CA PHE A 199 0.28 6.65 13.85
C PHE A 199 0.47 5.58 12.78
N TRP A 200 1.70 5.35 12.43
CA TRP A 200 2.09 4.20 11.62
C TRP A 200 1.70 2.91 12.35
N THR A 201 0.94 2.05 11.69
CA THR A 201 0.65 0.71 12.19
C THR A 201 1.66 -0.25 11.58
N PRO A 202 2.54 -0.89 12.38
CA PRO A 202 3.51 -1.84 11.84
C PRO A 202 2.83 -2.92 11.00
N PRO A 203 3.23 -3.12 9.74
CA PRO A 203 2.68 -4.19 8.92
C PRO A 203 3.22 -5.55 9.35
N PRO A 204 2.48 -6.65 9.08
CA PRO A 204 3.01 -7.99 9.24
C PRO A 204 4.17 -8.22 8.27
N SER A 205 5.12 -9.07 8.65
CA SER A 205 6.18 -9.52 7.74
C SER A 205 5.66 -10.64 6.82
N PRO A 206 6.02 -10.64 5.51
CA PRO A 206 6.88 -9.69 4.83
C PRO A 206 6.16 -8.37 4.54
N ALA A 207 6.89 -7.26 4.56
CA ALA A 207 6.36 -5.95 4.23
C ALA A 207 7.25 -5.23 3.21
N TYR A 208 6.60 -4.60 2.24
CA TYR A 208 7.23 -3.99 1.08
C TYR A 208 7.38 -2.48 1.25
N VAL A 209 8.45 -1.95 0.70
CA VAL A 209 8.68 -0.51 0.52
C VAL A 209 9.12 -0.26 -0.91
N ALA A 210 8.73 0.87 -1.49
CA ALA A 210 9.26 1.35 -2.77
C ALA A 210 9.78 2.77 -2.57
N ALA A 211 10.85 3.13 -3.27
CA ALA A 211 11.41 4.47 -3.19
C ALA A 211 11.92 4.92 -4.57
N GLU A 212 11.66 6.19 -4.90
CA GLU A 212 12.06 6.80 -6.17
C GLU A 212 12.23 8.32 -5.99
N PRO A 213 13.25 8.95 -6.56
CA PRO A 213 13.35 10.40 -6.57
C PRO A 213 12.22 11.01 -7.42
N GLN A 214 11.37 11.81 -6.78
CA GLN A 214 10.30 12.52 -7.49
C GLN A 214 10.88 13.65 -8.36
N ARG A 215 11.83 14.37 -7.82
CA ARG A 215 12.54 15.48 -8.48
C ARG A 215 13.99 15.53 -8.01
N ALA A 216 14.80 16.38 -8.61
CA ALA A 216 16.26 16.42 -8.44
C ALA A 216 16.77 16.46 -6.99
N ASN A 217 15.95 16.85 -6.02
CA ASN A 217 16.35 16.99 -4.62
C ASN A 217 15.34 16.40 -3.63
N GLN A 218 14.35 15.66 -4.13
CA GLN A 218 13.33 15.01 -3.30
C GLN A 218 13.27 13.51 -3.59
N LEU A 219 13.37 12.72 -2.54
CA LEU A 219 13.21 11.28 -2.56
C LEU A 219 11.93 10.92 -1.81
N ASP A 220 11.06 10.18 -2.46
CA ASP A 220 9.82 9.65 -1.88
C ASP A 220 9.94 8.16 -1.63
N ALA A 221 9.43 7.71 -0.50
CA ALA A 221 9.28 6.30 -0.15
C ALA A 221 7.82 6.01 0.17
N LEU A 222 7.29 4.92 -0.36
CA LEU A 222 5.94 4.45 -0.11
C LEU A 222 5.95 3.09 0.57
N ALA A 223 5.04 2.89 1.53
CA ALA A 223 4.82 1.60 2.16
C ALA A 223 3.35 1.44 2.58
N ILE A 224 2.89 0.19 2.62
CA ILE A 224 1.54 -0.17 3.06
C ILE A 224 1.62 -0.60 4.52
N ASP A 225 0.90 0.10 5.40
CA ASP A 225 0.92 -0.20 6.82
C ASP A 225 0.05 -1.41 7.22
N GLY A 226 0.01 -1.72 8.52
CA GLY A 226 -0.75 -2.83 9.07
C GLY A 226 -2.27 -2.71 8.93
N ASP A 227 -2.79 -1.53 8.67
CA ASP A 227 -4.21 -1.30 8.36
C ASP A 227 -4.51 -1.47 6.85
N GLY A 228 -3.49 -1.57 6.01
CA GLY A 228 -3.61 -1.65 4.55
C GLY A 228 -3.75 -0.28 3.87
N VAL A 229 -3.22 0.75 4.50
CA VAL A 229 -3.18 2.13 3.98
C VAL A 229 -1.83 2.39 3.34
N VAL A 230 -1.81 2.92 2.12
CA VAL A 230 -0.58 3.37 1.48
C VAL A 230 -0.16 4.69 2.11
N ASN A 231 1.08 4.75 2.59
CA ASN A 231 1.66 5.95 3.20
C ASN A 231 2.86 6.40 2.37
N VAL A 232 3.04 7.72 2.27
CA VAL A 232 4.23 8.35 1.71
C VAL A 232 5.08 8.96 2.81
N MET A 233 6.39 8.75 2.72
CA MET A 233 7.43 9.44 3.45
C MET A 233 8.32 10.13 2.42
N TRP A 234 8.82 11.32 2.72
CA TRP A 234 9.70 12.02 1.79
C TRP A 234 10.78 12.84 2.51
N VAL A 235 11.84 13.09 1.80
CA VAL A 235 12.94 13.96 2.24
C VAL A 235 13.35 14.91 1.12
N GLU A 236 13.64 16.15 1.47
CA GLU A 236 14.22 17.13 0.56
C GLU A 236 15.67 17.44 0.95
N GLY A 237 16.59 17.22 0.04
CA GLY A 237 18.02 17.38 0.27
C GLY A 237 18.51 16.63 1.49
N THR A 238 19.24 17.29 2.35
CA THR A 238 19.78 16.75 3.61
C THR A 238 18.85 17.03 4.81
N GLY A 239 17.57 17.31 4.56
CA GLY A 239 16.58 17.61 5.58
C GLY A 239 16.17 16.39 6.41
N ALA A 240 15.21 16.59 7.31
CA ALA A 240 14.56 15.51 8.02
C ALA A 240 13.52 14.82 7.14
N TRP A 241 13.30 13.53 7.37
CA TRP A 241 12.21 12.80 6.75
C TRP A 241 10.86 13.32 7.24
N HIS A 242 9.93 13.49 6.33
CA HIS A 242 8.54 13.84 6.58
C HIS A 242 7.66 12.58 6.47
N GLY A 243 6.49 12.60 7.08
CA GLY A 243 5.55 11.49 7.08
C GLY A 243 5.71 10.60 8.33
N PRO A 244 5.13 9.37 8.33
CA PRO A 244 4.28 8.82 7.27
C PRO A 244 2.98 9.63 7.08
N LEU A 245 2.67 9.96 5.84
CA LEU A 245 1.41 10.60 5.46
C LEU A 245 0.57 9.58 4.68
N PRO A 246 -0.63 9.22 5.16
CA PRO A 246 -1.51 8.33 4.42
C PRO A 246 -2.04 9.02 3.16
N ILE A 247 -2.01 8.30 2.05
CA ILE A 247 -2.45 8.76 0.73
C ILE A 247 -3.58 7.91 0.14
N THR A 248 -4.01 6.86 0.85
CA THR A 248 -5.21 6.08 0.53
C THR A 248 -6.04 5.80 1.76
N ALA A 249 -7.26 5.29 1.56
CA ALA A 249 -7.96 4.49 2.55
C ALA A 249 -7.28 3.11 2.74
N ALA A 250 -7.84 2.26 3.60
CA ALA A 250 -7.37 0.89 3.86
C ALA A 250 -7.70 -0.07 2.71
N VAL A 251 -7.16 0.16 1.54
CA VAL A 251 -7.52 -0.52 0.27
C VAL A 251 -6.60 -1.68 -0.10
N ALA A 252 -5.37 -1.69 0.42
CA ALA A 252 -4.37 -2.70 0.07
C ALA A 252 -4.20 -3.78 1.15
N PRO A 253 -3.68 -4.96 0.84
CA PRO A 253 -3.25 -5.92 1.85
C PRO A 253 -2.17 -5.31 2.76
N PRO A 254 -2.24 -5.51 4.09
CA PRO A 254 -1.20 -5.03 5.01
C PRO A 254 0.20 -5.47 4.59
N GLY A 255 1.14 -4.53 4.48
CA GLY A 255 2.51 -4.82 4.05
C GLY A 255 2.64 -5.25 2.58
N GLY A 256 1.58 -5.16 1.80
CA GLY A 256 1.53 -5.66 0.42
C GLY A 256 2.57 -5.03 -0.52
N PRO A 257 2.83 -5.68 -1.67
CA PRO A 257 3.78 -5.19 -2.67
C PRO A 257 3.28 -3.92 -3.36
N LEU A 258 4.21 -3.03 -3.64
CA LEU A 258 4.00 -1.83 -4.42
C LEU A 258 5.26 -1.50 -5.22
N ALA A 259 5.07 -0.81 -6.33
CA ALA A 259 6.15 -0.32 -7.17
C ALA A 259 5.98 1.18 -7.42
N LEU A 260 7.09 1.88 -7.59
CA LEU A 260 7.15 3.32 -7.75
C LEU A 260 8.09 3.64 -8.91
N ALA A 261 7.67 4.52 -9.81
CA ALA A 261 8.52 4.98 -10.89
C ALA A 261 8.13 6.38 -11.37
N ARG A 262 9.11 7.11 -11.85
CA ARG A 262 8.91 8.45 -12.42
C ARG A 262 8.49 8.36 -13.89
N GLN A 263 7.26 8.74 -14.20
CA GLN A 263 6.76 8.76 -15.58
C GLN A 263 7.33 9.95 -16.36
N THR A 264 7.22 11.15 -15.81
CA THR A 264 7.80 12.38 -16.38
C THR A 264 8.74 13.03 -15.37
N ASP A 265 9.38 14.12 -15.74
CA ASP A 265 10.29 14.85 -14.83
C ASP A 265 9.57 15.41 -13.60
N ASN A 266 8.25 15.45 -13.62
CA ASN A 266 7.42 16.05 -12.57
C ASN A 266 6.30 15.13 -12.08
N GLN A 267 6.18 13.89 -12.59
CA GLN A 267 5.14 12.94 -12.20
C GLN A 267 5.76 11.65 -11.69
N LEU A 268 5.32 11.23 -10.52
CA LEU A 268 5.66 9.97 -9.89
C LEU A 268 4.40 9.09 -9.83
N ASP A 269 4.51 7.86 -10.29
CA ASP A 269 3.43 6.88 -10.34
C ASP A 269 3.73 5.71 -9.40
N ALA A 270 2.71 5.26 -8.69
CA ALA A 270 2.74 4.10 -7.82
C ALA A 270 1.71 3.06 -8.27
N VAL A 271 2.10 1.80 -8.32
CA VAL A 271 1.21 0.68 -8.64
C VAL A 271 1.23 -0.33 -7.51
N PHE A 272 0.06 -0.84 -7.12
CA PHE A 272 -0.09 -1.85 -6.08
C PHE A 272 -1.31 -2.76 -6.35
N VAL A 273 -1.37 -3.91 -5.67
CA VAL A 273 -2.52 -4.82 -5.71
C VAL A 273 -3.43 -4.53 -4.51
N ASP A 274 -4.73 -4.37 -4.74
CA ASP A 274 -5.71 -4.15 -3.66
C ASP A 274 -6.16 -5.46 -2.97
N LYS A 275 -7.00 -5.32 -1.93
CA LYS A 275 -7.56 -6.44 -1.18
C LYS A 275 -8.42 -7.38 -2.03
N GLU A 276 -8.93 -6.92 -3.17
CA GLU A 276 -9.73 -7.71 -4.11
C GLU A 276 -8.90 -8.33 -5.23
N GLY A 277 -7.57 -8.13 -5.23
CA GLY A 277 -6.67 -8.67 -6.25
C GLY A 277 -6.72 -7.92 -7.58
N ALA A 278 -7.14 -6.65 -7.58
CA ALA A 278 -7.01 -5.77 -8.72
C ALA A 278 -5.72 -4.94 -8.63
N VAL A 279 -5.09 -4.69 -9.76
CA VAL A 279 -3.97 -3.75 -9.86
C VAL A 279 -4.52 -2.33 -9.90
N ASN A 280 -3.94 -1.45 -9.09
CA ASN A 280 -4.32 -0.04 -8.95
C ASN A 280 -3.14 0.85 -9.23
N VAL A 281 -3.40 2.03 -9.77
CA VAL A 281 -2.43 3.11 -9.98
C VAL A 281 -2.79 4.33 -9.17
N MET A 282 -1.77 5.01 -8.65
CA MET A 282 -1.83 6.33 -8.03
C MET A 282 -0.72 7.19 -8.63
N TRP A 283 -0.89 8.50 -8.60
CA TRP A 283 0.15 9.41 -9.09
C TRP A 283 0.15 10.74 -8.35
N VAL A 284 1.29 11.40 -8.38
CA VAL A 284 1.45 12.78 -7.91
C VAL A 284 2.21 13.60 -8.95
N VAL A 285 1.78 14.84 -9.15
CA VAL A 285 2.43 15.79 -10.06
C VAL A 285 3.01 16.94 -9.24
N GLY A 286 4.31 17.10 -9.29
CA GLY A 286 5.05 18.12 -8.53
C GLY A 286 4.75 18.05 -7.04
N THR A 287 4.43 19.20 -6.45
CA THR A 287 4.08 19.34 -5.03
C THR A 287 2.58 19.18 -4.77
N GLY A 288 1.84 18.62 -5.71
CA GLY A 288 0.39 18.40 -5.57
C GLY A 288 0.05 17.27 -4.60
N SER A 289 -1.24 17.02 -4.47
CA SER A 289 -1.73 15.87 -3.73
C SER A 289 -1.68 14.61 -4.58
N TRP A 290 -1.45 13.45 -3.96
CA TRP A 290 -1.59 12.16 -4.61
C TRP A 290 -3.02 11.96 -5.14
N GLN A 291 -3.14 11.46 -6.36
CA GLN A 291 -4.39 11.16 -7.05
C GLN A 291 -4.60 9.64 -7.09
N GLY A 292 -5.85 9.21 -7.19
CA GLY A 292 -6.22 7.80 -7.18
C GLY A 292 -6.58 7.30 -5.77
N PRO A 293 -6.58 5.96 -5.51
CA PRO A 293 -6.24 4.91 -6.47
C PRO A 293 -7.29 4.71 -7.56
N VAL A 294 -6.83 4.36 -8.75
CA VAL A 294 -7.67 3.98 -9.90
C VAL A 294 -7.36 2.53 -10.27
N ARG A 295 -8.39 1.68 -10.33
CA ARG A 295 -8.24 0.29 -10.78
C ARG A 295 -7.94 0.26 -12.28
N ILE A 296 -6.89 -0.48 -12.64
CA ILE A 296 -6.43 -0.69 -14.01
C ILE A 296 -6.52 -2.16 -14.45
N THR A 297 -6.99 -3.05 -13.57
CA THR A 297 -7.39 -4.42 -13.92
C THR A 297 -8.73 -4.79 -13.25
N PRO A 298 -9.41 -5.86 -13.73
CA PRO A 298 -10.50 -6.48 -12.96
C PRO A 298 -10.03 -6.98 -11.58
N THR A 299 -10.98 -7.22 -10.70
CA THR A 299 -10.74 -7.90 -9.42
C THR A 299 -10.29 -9.36 -9.65
N ASP A 300 -9.58 -9.92 -8.65
CA ASP A 300 -9.06 -11.30 -8.70
C ASP A 300 -8.16 -11.56 -9.94
N TYR A 301 -7.43 -10.55 -10.42
CA TYR A 301 -6.51 -10.67 -11.54
C TYR A 301 -5.09 -11.04 -11.09
N ALA A 302 -4.60 -10.40 -10.04
CA ALA A 302 -3.30 -10.65 -9.42
C ALA A 302 -3.45 -11.34 -8.05
N PRO A 303 -2.48 -12.15 -7.61
CA PRO A 303 -2.47 -12.70 -6.24
C PRO A 303 -2.45 -11.58 -5.20
N ARG A 304 -3.37 -11.64 -4.23
CA ARG A 304 -3.62 -10.56 -3.25
C ARG A 304 -2.43 -10.26 -2.34
N ASN A 305 -1.69 -11.27 -1.90
CA ASN A 305 -0.67 -11.14 -0.85
C ASN A 305 0.76 -11.42 -1.33
N THR A 306 0.95 -11.88 -2.56
CA THR A 306 2.26 -12.32 -3.07
C THR A 306 2.62 -11.72 -4.44
N ALA A 307 1.82 -10.79 -4.96
CA ALA A 307 2.08 -10.18 -6.26
C ALA A 307 3.25 -9.21 -6.19
N HIS A 308 4.30 -9.51 -6.94
CA HIS A 308 5.36 -8.55 -7.25
C HIS A 308 4.96 -7.79 -8.52
N ILE A 309 5.15 -6.49 -8.50
CA ILE A 309 4.95 -5.62 -9.67
C ILE A 309 6.25 -4.87 -9.91
N ALA A 310 6.69 -4.78 -11.14
CA ALA A 310 7.82 -3.97 -11.54
C ALA A 310 7.37 -2.86 -12.48
N LEU A 311 7.86 -1.64 -12.25
CA LEU A 311 7.61 -0.46 -13.07
C LEU A 311 8.91 0.02 -13.68
N ALA A 312 8.88 0.40 -14.94
CA ALA A 312 10.00 1.10 -15.57
C ALA A 312 9.55 1.99 -16.72
N LYS A 313 10.25 3.09 -16.89
CA LYS A 313 10.06 4.02 -18.01
C LYS A 313 10.71 3.45 -19.27
N GLN A 314 9.91 3.07 -20.27
CA GLN A 314 10.42 2.55 -21.53
C GLN A 314 10.93 3.67 -22.45
N THR A 315 10.11 4.67 -22.71
CA THR A 315 10.46 5.87 -23.48
C THR A 315 10.27 7.13 -22.64
N ASP A 316 10.54 8.30 -23.16
CA ASP A 316 10.37 9.55 -22.41
C ASP A 316 8.92 9.81 -21.97
N ASN A 317 7.96 9.14 -22.59
CA ASN A 317 6.54 9.34 -22.34
C ASN A 317 5.76 8.06 -22.04
N GLN A 318 6.41 6.89 -21.96
CA GLN A 318 5.76 5.61 -21.70
C GLN A 318 6.31 4.96 -20.44
N LEU A 319 5.40 4.59 -19.54
CA LEU A 319 5.64 3.82 -18.33
C LEU A 319 5.02 2.44 -18.50
N ASP A 320 5.80 1.40 -18.24
CA ASP A 320 5.38 0.01 -18.32
C ASP A 320 5.35 -0.63 -16.94
N ALA A 321 4.34 -1.45 -16.69
CA ALA A 321 4.19 -2.29 -15.52
C ALA A 321 4.17 -3.76 -15.93
N VAL A 322 4.97 -4.60 -15.26
CA VAL A 322 4.99 -6.05 -15.49
C VAL A 322 4.71 -6.78 -14.19
N PHE A 323 3.92 -7.84 -14.25
CA PHE A 323 3.59 -8.68 -13.11
C PHE A 323 3.18 -10.09 -13.57
N ILE A 324 3.20 -11.05 -12.65
CA ILE A 324 2.73 -12.42 -12.87
C ILE A 324 1.33 -12.57 -12.29
N ASP A 325 0.35 -12.88 -13.13
CA ASP A 325 -1.05 -12.98 -12.72
C ASP A 325 -1.33 -14.25 -11.87
N LYS A 326 -2.57 -14.40 -11.43
CA LYS A 326 -3.01 -15.56 -10.65
C LYS A 326 -2.94 -16.90 -11.39
N ASN A 327 -2.86 -16.87 -12.73
CA ASN A 327 -2.74 -18.05 -13.58
C ASN A 327 -1.29 -18.36 -13.94
N GLY A 328 -0.32 -17.59 -13.45
CA GLY A 328 1.09 -17.77 -13.72
C GLY A 328 1.54 -17.29 -15.10
N ALA A 329 0.78 -16.42 -15.75
CA ALA A 329 1.21 -15.72 -16.96
C ALA A 329 1.90 -14.40 -16.59
N VAL A 330 2.99 -14.07 -17.27
CA VAL A 330 3.60 -12.75 -17.22
C VAL A 330 2.76 -11.79 -18.06
N ASN A 331 2.35 -10.69 -17.46
CA ASN A 331 1.54 -9.66 -18.10
C ASN A 331 2.27 -8.33 -18.14
N VAL A 332 2.04 -7.56 -19.20
CA VAL A 332 2.47 -6.18 -19.34
C VAL A 332 1.26 -5.26 -19.47
N MET A 333 1.36 -4.10 -18.85
CA MET A 333 0.45 -2.95 -18.98
C MET A 333 1.30 -1.73 -19.24
N TRP A 334 0.75 -0.72 -19.88
CA TRP A 334 1.48 0.53 -20.11
C TRP A 334 0.55 1.72 -20.19
N VAL A 335 1.12 2.89 -19.96
CA VAL A 335 0.49 4.19 -20.17
C VAL A 335 1.42 5.09 -20.96
N THR A 336 0.88 5.89 -21.86
CA THR A 336 1.62 6.87 -22.64
C THR A 336 1.13 8.27 -22.30
N GLY A 337 2.00 9.11 -21.77
CA GLY A 337 1.63 10.47 -21.33
C GLY A 337 0.51 10.46 -20.30
N THR A 338 -0.53 11.24 -20.57
CA THR A 338 -1.71 11.40 -19.69
C THR A 338 -2.90 10.51 -20.12
N ASP A 339 -2.68 9.54 -20.99
CA ASP A 339 -3.71 8.63 -21.46
C ASP A 339 -4.16 7.65 -20.36
N SER A 340 -5.17 6.84 -20.65
CA SER A 340 -5.55 5.74 -19.79
C SER A 340 -4.55 4.59 -19.90
N TRP A 341 -4.33 3.85 -18.81
CA TRP A 341 -3.58 2.61 -18.84
C TRP A 341 -4.22 1.61 -19.79
N HIS A 342 -3.40 0.97 -20.61
CA HIS A 342 -3.83 -0.13 -21.45
C HIS A 342 -4.16 -1.37 -20.62
N GLU A 343 -5.14 -2.15 -21.09
CA GLU A 343 -5.51 -3.44 -20.50
C GLU A 343 -4.29 -4.38 -20.41
N PRO A 344 -4.22 -5.26 -19.39
CA PRO A 344 -3.12 -6.20 -19.27
C PRO A 344 -3.06 -7.16 -20.46
N VAL A 345 -1.87 -7.29 -21.06
CA VAL A 345 -1.58 -8.19 -22.15
C VAL A 345 -0.67 -9.31 -21.67
N PRO A 346 -1.10 -10.58 -21.70
CA PRO A 346 -0.22 -11.70 -21.38
C PRO A 346 0.88 -11.83 -22.45
N ILE A 347 2.13 -11.85 -21.98
CA ILE A 347 3.32 -12.00 -22.81
C ILE A 347 3.99 -13.38 -22.65
N THR A 348 3.41 -14.24 -21.80
CA THR A 348 3.69 -15.68 -21.74
C THR A 348 2.41 -16.48 -21.68
N ALA A 349 2.50 -17.80 -21.89
CA ALA A 349 1.39 -18.69 -21.60
C ALA A 349 1.06 -18.72 -20.09
N ALA A 350 -0.15 -19.12 -19.74
CA ALA A 350 -0.51 -19.45 -18.36
C ALA A 350 0.37 -20.60 -17.82
N ASP A 351 0.53 -20.65 -16.50
CA ASP A 351 1.35 -21.66 -15.81
C ASP A 351 2.85 -21.65 -16.25
N TYR A 352 3.33 -20.50 -16.72
CA TYR A 352 4.75 -20.33 -17.09
C TYR A 352 5.61 -20.03 -15.86
N ALA A 353 5.13 -19.17 -14.96
CA ALA A 353 5.80 -18.76 -13.74
C ALA A 353 4.90 -18.97 -12.52
N PRO A 354 5.44 -19.00 -11.28
CA PRO A 354 4.62 -19.02 -10.08
C PRO A 354 3.71 -17.78 -10.00
N PRO A 355 2.42 -17.95 -9.69
CA PRO A 355 1.51 -16.82 -9.50
C PRO A 355 2.05 -15.79 -8.50
N GLY A 356 2.11 -14.52 -8.88
CA GLY A 356 2.69 -13.45 -8.07
C GLY A 356 4.18 -13.61 -7.80
N GLY A 357 4.88 -14.41 -8.60
CA GLY A 357 6.32 -14.63 -8.47
C GLY A 357 7.15 -13.37 -8.71
N PRO A 358 8.44 -13.40 -8.36
CA PRO A 358 9.33 -12.25 -8.49
C PRO A 358 9.57 -11.90 -9.96
N ILE A 359 9.51 -10.62 -10.24
CA ILE A 359 9.82 -10.05 -11.54
C ILE A 359 10.49 -8.70 -11.37
N ALA A 360 11.51 -8.43 -12.16
CA ALA A 360 12.22 -7.16 -12.21
C ALA A 360 12.19 -6.61 -13.63
N LEU A 361 12.18 -5.30 -13.77
CA LEU A 361 12.09 -4.59 -15.04
C LEU A 361 13.13 -3.48 -15.07
N ALA A 362 13.92 -3.40 -16.13
CA ALA A 362 14.91 -2.33 -16.30
C ALA A 362 15.16 -2.00 -17.77
N LYS A 363 15.50 -0.76 -18.02
CA LYS A 363 15.89 -0.28 -19.33
C LYS A 363 17.36 -0.62 -19.60
N GLN A 364 17.62 -1.51 -20.57
CA GLN A 364 18.98 -1.89 -20.95
C GLN A 364 19.63 -0.82 -21.85
N THR A 365 18.97 -0.42 -22.91
CA THR A 365 19.39 0.64 -23.82
C THR A 365 18.33 1.75 -23.86
N ASP A 366 18.53 2.79 -24.60
CA ASP A 366 17.56 3.89 -24.71
C ASP A 366 16.20 3.43 -25.26
N ASN A 367 16.19 2.30 -25.97
CA ASN A 367 15.01 1.79 -26.65
C ASN A 367 14.65 0.34 -26.27
N GLN A 368 15.36 -0.31 -25.36
CA GLN A 368 15.11 -1.69 -24.95
C GLN A 368 14.80 -1.77 -23.46
N LEU A 369 13.71 -2.45 -23.15
CA LEU A 369 13.25 -2.77 -21.80
C LEU A 369 13.34 -4.27 -21.60
N ASP A 370 13.98 -4.72 -20.53
CA ASP A 370 14.18 -6.11 -20.17
C ASP A 370 13.42 -6.44 -18.88
N ALA A 371 12.70 -7.58 -18.91
CA ALA A 371 12.04 -8.19 -17.76
C ALA A 371 12.74 -9.49 -17.39
N VAL A 372 13.13 -9.64 -16.14
CA VAL A 372 13.77 -10.86 -15.61
C VAL A 372 12.90 -11.43 -14.50
N PHE A 373 12.64 -12.74 -14.56
CA PHE A 373 11.76 -13.44 -13.63
C PHE A 373 12.16 -14.91 -13.45
N VAL A 374 11.60 -15.58 -12.43
CA VAL A 374 11.81 -17.02 -12.19
C VAL A 374 10.61 -17.80 -12.75
N ASP A 375 10.87 -18.83 -13.57
CA ASP A 375 9.81 -19.72 -14.05
C ASP A 375 9.40 -20.78 -13.00
N LYS A 376 8.33 -21.51 -13.30
CA LYS A 376 7.83 -22.59 -12.42
C LYS A 376 8.81 -23.73 -12.20
N GLU A 377 9.85 -23.85 -13.00
CA GLU A 377 10.90 -24.85 -12.88
C GLU A 377 12.12 -24.32 -12.10
N GLY A 378 12.06 -23.05 -11.63
CA GLY A 378 13.12 -22.41 -10.86
C GLY A 378 14.32 -21.99 -11.72
N ALA A 379 14.13 -21.76 -13.01
CA ALA A 379 15.11 -21.12 -13.85
C ALA A 379 14.85 -19.61 -13.94
N VAL A 380 15.91 -18.82 -13.97
CA VAL A 380 15.82 -17.39 -14.27
C VAL A 380 15.68 -17.21 -15.77
N ASN A 381 14.71 -16.41 -16.18
CA ASN A 381 14.38 -16.10 -17.56
C ASN A 381 14.48 -14.61 -17.82
N VAL A 382 14.78 -14.23 -19.05
CA VAL A 382 14.70 -12.85 -19.55
C VAL A 382 13.74 -12.78 -20.74
N MET A 383 12.97 -11.72 -20.79
CA MET A 383 12.18 -11.26 -21.94
C MET A 383 12.56 -9.80 -22.20
N TRP A 384 12.39 -9.35 -23.43
CA TRP A 384 12.66 -7.94 -23.75
C TRP A 384 11.74 -7.42 -24.86
N VAL A 385 11.61 -6.12 -24.90
CA VAL A 385 10.94 -5.38 -25.97
C VAL A 385 11.82 -4.24 -26.45
N VAL A 386 11.81 -4.01 -27.76
CA VAL A 386 12.53 -2.88 -28.37
C VAL A 386 11.52 -1.89 -28.95
N GLY A 387 11.55 -0.67 -28.45
CA GLY A 387 10.59 0.38 -28.82
C GLY A 387 9.15 -0.09 -28.63
N THR A 388 8.30 0.21 -29.61
CA THR A 388 6.89 -0.20 -29.63
C THR A 388 6.65 -1.59 -30.25
N GLY A 389 7.69 -2.43 -30.31
CA GLY A 389 7.60 -3.77 -30.86
C GLY A 389 6.85 -4.75 -29.96
N SER A 390 6.84 -6.01 -30.37
CA SER A 390 6.34 -7.09 -29.53
C SER A 390 7.40 -7.57 -28.54
N TRP A 391 6.98 -8.03 -27.39
CA TRP A 391 7.86 -8.72 -26.45
C TRP A 391 8.41 -10.00 -27.05
N HIS A 392 9.71 -10.22 -26.91
CA HIS A 392 10.36 -11.46 -27.31
C HIS A 392 10.01 -12.58 -26.34
N GLU A 393 9.95 -13.82 -26.85
CA GLU A 393 9.71 -15.02 -26.03
C GLU A 393 10.73 -15.16 -24.91
N PRO A 394 10.35 -15.75 -23.77
CA PRO A 394 11.26 -15.94 -22.65
C PRO A 394 12.46 -16.82 -23.01
N VAL A 395 13.63 -16.35 -22.63
CA VAL A 395 14.91 -17.08 -22.78
C VAL A 395 15.45 -17.44 -21.41
N ARG A 396 15.67 -18.72 -21.15
CA ARG A 396 16.32 -19.18 -19.91
C ARG A 396 17.79 -18.77 -19.90
N ILE A 397 18.18 -18.10 -18.81
CA ILE A 397 19.55 -17.63 -18.59
C ILE A 397 20.24 -18.36 -17.42
N THR A 398 19.52 -19.27 -16.74
CA THR A 398 20.07 -20.25 -15.78
C THR A 398 19.51 -21.65 -16.04
N PRO A 399 20.15 -22.71 -15.50
CA PRO A 399 19.53 -24.02 -15.41
C PRO A 399 18.24 -24.00 -14.58
N THR A 400 17.41 -25.02 -14.73
CA THR A 400 16.26 -25.28 -13.85
C THR A 400 16.69 -25.53 -12.41
N ASP A 401 15.80 -25.30 -11.45
CA ASP A 401 16.07 -25.50 -10.02
C ASP A 401 17.30 -24.70 -9.54
N TYR A 402 17.52 -23.51 -10.09
CA TYR A 402 18.63 -22.64 -9.71
C TYR A 402 18.20 -21.59 -8.66
N ALA A 403 17.07 -20.96 -8.85
CA ALA A 403 16.48 -19.98 -7.95
C ALA A 403 15.23 -20.57 -7.25
N PRO A 404 14.92 -20.15 -6.01
CA PRO A 404 13.66 -20.51 -5.35
C PRO A 404 12.45 -20.00 -6.13
N ARG A 405 11.45 -20.86 -6.32
CA ARG A 405 10.30 -20.57 -7.20
C ARG A 405 9.38 -19.46 -6.68
N ASN A 406 9.14 -19.44 -5.37
CA ASN A 406 8.11 -18.57 -4.77
C ASN A 406 8.68 -17.44 -3.90
N THR A 407 9.99 -17.41 -3.64
CA THR A 407 10.61 -16.44 -2.71
C THR A 407 11.81 -15.71 -3.30
N ALA A 408 12.15 -15.98 -4.56
CA ALA A 408 13.29 -15.36 -5.20
C ALA A 408 13.02 -13.86 -5.47
N HIS A 409 13.90 -13.02 -4.97
CA HIS A 409 13.98 -11.62 -5.34
C HIS A 409 15.05 -11.46 -6.42
N ILE A 410 14.78 -10.67 -7.43
CA ILE A 410 15.72 -10.33 -8.51
C ILE A 410 15.84 -8.82 -8.55
N ALA A 411 17.06 -8.32 -8.64
CA ALA A 411 17.32 -6.90 -8.83
C ALA A 411 18.07 -6.67 -10.15
N LEU A 412 17.67 -5.64 -10.87
CA LEU A 412 18.27 -5.21 -12.11
C LEU A 412 18.81 -3.80 -12.00
N ALA A 413 20.02 -3.55 -12.47
CA ALA A 413 20.53 -2.19 -12.64
C ALA A 413 21.53 -2.08 -13.79
N LYS A 414 21.58 -0.91 -14.36
CA LYS A 414 22.49 -0.55 -15.44
C LYS A 414 23.84 -0.14 -14.84
N GLN A 415 24.89 -0.93 -15.06
CA GLN A 415 26.23 -0.57 -14.61
C GLN A 415 26.85 0.52 -15.52
N THR A 416 26.83 0.29 -16.81
CA THR A 416 27.27 1.23 -17.83
C THR A 416 26.14 1.52 -18.82
N ASP A 417 26.32 2.42 -19.77
CA ASP A 417 25.30 2.73 -20.77
C ASP A 417 24.90 1.53 -21.64
N ASN A 418 25.73 0.51 -21.67
CA ASN A 418 25.56 -0.66 -22.52
C ASN A 418 25.52 -2.00 -21.74
N GLN A 419 25.62 -1.99 -20.41
CA GLN A 419 25.59 -3.20 -19.59
C GLN A 419 24.47 -3.16 -18.58
N LEU A 420 23.67 -4.21 -18.57
CA LEU A 420 22.64 -4.47 -17.58
C LEU A 420 23.06 -5.66 -16.72
N ASP A 421 22.99 -5.50 -15.41
CA ASP A 421 23.34 -6.52 -14.42
C ASP A 421 22.09 -6.97 -13.67
N ALA A 422 22.02 -8.27 -13.36
CA ALA A 422 20.99 -8.92 -12.56
C ALA A 422 21.64 -9.57 -11.35
N VAL A 423 21.10 -9.35 -10.16
CA VAL A 423 21.54 -9.99 -8.92
C VAL A 423 20.38 -10.72 -8.27
N PHE A 424 20.62 -11.93 -7.77
CA PHE A 424 19.64 -12.72 -7.03
C PHE A 424 20.35 -13.69 -6.08
N ILE A 425 19.59 -14.22 -5.10
CA ILE A 425 20.09 -15.22 -4.15
C ILE A 425 19.57 -16.59 -4.59
N ASP A 426 20.48 -17.53 -4.82
CA ASP A 426 20.17 -18.87 -5.29
C ASP A 426 19.54 -19.77 -4.21
N LYS A 427 19.11 -20.97 -4.58
CA LYS A 427 18.56 -21.97 -3.67
C LYS A 427 19.54 -22.45 -2.59
N ASN A 428 20.83 -22.17 -2.74
CA ASN A 428 21.87 -22.52 -1.75
C ASN A 428 22.23 -21.34 -0.86
N GLY A 429 21.54 -20.19 -0.98
CA GLY A 429 21.79 -18.99 -0.19
C GLY A 429 23.07 -18.25 -0.57
N ALA A 430 23.53 -18.38 -1.81
CA ALA A 430 24.62 -17.58 -2.36
C ALA A 430 24.06 -16.43 -3.22
N VAL A 431 24.66 -15.25 -3.10
CA VAL A 431 24.38 -14.12 -3.99
C VAL A 431 25.07 -14.39 -5.33
N ASN A 432 24.32 -14.26 -6.41
CA ASN A 432 24.77 -14.47 -7.79
C ASN A 432 24.59 -13.21 -8.60
N VAL A 433 25.50 -12.96 -9.55
CA VAL A 433 25.41 -11.92 -10.55
C VAL A 433 25.38 -12.52 -11.94
N MET A 434 24.58 -11.94 -12.81
CA MET A 434 24.55 -12.14 -14.25
C MET A 434 24.60 -10.79 -14.94
N TRP A 435 25.07 -10.76 -16.17
CA TRP A 435 25.10 -9.51 -16.94
C TRP A 435 24.97 -9.75 -18.45
N VAL A 436 24.53 -8.71 -19.12
CA VAL A 436 24.50 -8.64 -20.58
C VAL A 436 25.08 -7.31 -21.04
N THR A 437 25.86 -7.35 -22.12
CA THR A 437 26.44 -6.15 -22.73
C THR A 437 25.88 -5.99 -24.14
N GLY A 438 25.24 -4.88 -24.42
CA GLY A 438 24.59 -4.60 -25.69
C GLY A 438 23.59 -5.68 -26.06
N THR A 439 23.63 -6.11 -27.31
CA THR A 439 22.77 -7.19 -27.85
C THR A 439 23.40 -8.59 -27.71
N GLY A 440 24.37 -8.74 -26.81
CA GLY A 440 25.04 -10.00 -26.54
C GLY A 440 24.17 -11.01 -25.79
N SER A 441 24.77 -12.17 -25.50
CA SER A 441 24.14 -13.16 -24.63
C SER A 441 24.41 -12.83 -23.15
N TRP A 442 23.47 -13.14 -22.27
CA TRP A 442 23.66 -13.08 -20.83
C TRP A 442 24.80 -13.97 -20.38
N GLN A 443 25.66 -13.44 -19.54
CA GLN A 443 26.81 -14.09 -18.95
C GLN A 443 26.52 -14.47 -17.49
N GLY A 444 27.19 -15.49 -16.96
CA GLY A 444 26.96 -16.01 -15.61
C GLY A 444 25.98 -17.19 -15.58
N PRO A 445 25.38 -17.55 -14.44
CA PRO A 445 25.52 -16.87 -13.15
C PRO A 445 26.91 -17.09 -12.50
N VAL A 446 27.42 -16.04 -11.87
CA VAL A 446 28.66 -16.07 -11.09
C VAL A 446 28.33 -15.83 -9.63
N ARG A 447 28.75 -16.75 -8.75
CA ARG A 447 28.61 -16.57 -7.30
C ARG A 447 29.59 -15.51 -6.79
N ILE A 448 29.05 -14.53 -6.07
CA ILE A 448 29.82 -13.43 -5.45
C ILE A 448 29.83 -13.51 -3.94
N THR A 449 29.18 -14.53 -3.34
CA THR A 449 29.31 -14.90 -1.91
C THR A 449 29.43 -16.41 -1.76
N ALA A 450 29.81 -16.87 -0.56
CA ALA A 450 29.73 -18.28 -0.20
C ALA A 450 28.25 -18.76 -0.18
N THR A 451 28.06 -20.07 -0.28
CA THR A 451 26.77 -20.71 -0.01
C THR A 451 26.36 -20.54 1.45
N ASP A 452 25.05 -20.55 1.73
CA ASP A 452 24.51 -20.36 3.08
C ASP A 452 24.92 -19.01 3.72
N TYR A 453 25.21 -18.00 2.89
CA TYR A 453 25.51 -16.65 3.36
C TYR A 453 24.23 -15.86 3.64
N ALA A 454 23.25 -15.97 2.78
CA ALA A 454 21.95 -15.31 2.86
C ALA A 454 20.80 -16.34 2.87
N PRO A 455 19.59 -15.96 3.28
CA PRO A 455 18.39 -16.78 3.11
C PRO A 455 18.17 -17.14 1.64
N ARG A 456 17.71 -18.34 1.37
CA ARG A 456 17.39 -18.80 0.01
C ARG A 456 16.34 -17.90 -0.64
N GLY A 457 16.63 -17.35 -1.80
CA GLY A 457 15.76 -16.37 -2.46
C GLY A 457 15.55 -15.11 -1.64
N GLY A 458 16.51 -14.74 -0.80
CA GLY A 458 16.44 -13.60 0.09
C GLY A 458 16.33 -12.26 -0.63
N PRO A 459 16.04 -11.19 0.12
CA PRO A 459 15.92 -9.85 -0.44
C PRO A 459 17.29 -9.35 -0.93
N VAL A 460 17.29 -8.76 -2.11
CA VAL A 460 18.46 -8.12 -2.71
C VAL A 460 18.02 -6.93 -3.55
N ALA A 461 18.77 -5.86 -3.51
CA ALA A 461 18.61 -4.68 -4.34
C ALA A 461 19.93 -4.34 -5.03
N LEU A 462 19.85 -3.71 -6.18
CA LEU A 462 20.98 -3.35 -7.01
C LEU A 462 20.82 -1.92 -7.52
N ALA A 463 21.82 -1.09 -7.37
CA ALA A 463 21.80 0.27 -7.90
C ALA A 463 23.22 0.78 -8.20
N LYS A 464 23.28 1.69 -9.15
CA LYS A 464 24.50 2.42 -9.47
C LYS A 464 24.73 3.52 -8.43
N GLN A 465 25.83 3.44 -7.66
CA GLN A 465 26.15 4.45 -6.66
C GLN A 465 26.86 5.67 -7.29
N THR A 466 27.94 5.44 -8.01
CA THR A 466 28.70 6.48 -8.70
C THR A 466 28.78 6.18 -10.20
N GLY A 467 29.52 7.02 -10.96
CA GLY A 467 29.65 6.85 -12.41
C GLY A 467 30.06 5.44 -12.87
N ASN A 468 30.80 4.69 -12.06
CA ASN A 468 31.36 3.39 -12.42
C ASN A 468 31.19 2.30 -11.33
N GLN A 469 30.53 2.60 -10.22
CA GLN A 469 30.32 1.65 -9.12
C GLN A 469 28.87 1.20 -9.09
N LEU A 470 28.69 -0.12 -8.99
CA LEU A 470 27.42 -0.79 -8.81
C LEU A 470 27.40 -1.45 -7.44
N ASP A 471 26.40 -1.14 -6.62
CA ASP A 471 26.23 -1.67 -5.27
C ASP A 471 25.04 -2.64 -5.24
N ALA A 472 25.26 -3.82 -4.64
CA ALA A 472 24.21 -4.74 -4.27
C ALA A 472 24.05 -4.77 -2.75
N VAL A 473 22.82 -4.57 -2.26
CA VAL A 473 22.48 -4.61 -0.85
C VAL A 473 21.54 -5.77 -0.60
N PHE A 474 21.80 -6.57 0.43
CA PHE A 474 21.02 -7.78 0.74
C PHE A 474 21.02 -8.07 2.25
N VAL A 475 20.07 -8.91 2.69
CA VAL A 475 20.00 -9.39 4.08
C VAL A 475 20.70 -10.73 4.18
N ASP A 476 21.60 -10.87 5.15
CA ASP A 476 22.23 -12.17 5.44
C ASP A 476 21.34 -13.08 6.31
N LYS A 477 21.75 -14.32 6.52
CA LYS A 477 21.02 -15.30 7.32
C LYS A 477 20.85 -14.92 8.79
N HIS A 478 21.61 -13.94 9.29
CA HIS A 478 21.51 -13.43 10.65
C HIS A 478 20.64 -12.17 10.76
N GLY A 479 20.07 -11.68 9.64
CA GLY A 479 19.26 -10.47 9.59
C GLY A 479 20.07 -9.18 9.64
N ALA A 480 21.37 -9.23 9.32
CA ALA A 480 22.15 -8.02 9.06
C ALA A 480 22.00 -7.62 7.59
N VAL A 481 21.88 -6.33 7.34
CA VAL A 481 21.96 -5.78 5.99
C VAL A 481 23.43 -5.66 5.61
N ASN A 482 23.79 -6.18 4.44
CA ASN A 482 25.13 -6.20 3.88
C ASN A 482 25.18 -5.46 2.56
N VAL A 483 26.32 -4.86 2.24
CA VAL A 483 26.64 -4.31 0.92
C VAL A 483 27.81 -5.08 0.30
N ILE A 484 27.73 -5.29 -0.99
CA ILE A 484 28.79 -5.81 -1.85
C ILE A 484 28.80 -4.94 -3.11
N TRP A 485 29.97 -4.62 -3.66
CA TRP A 485 30.05 -3.69 -4.78
C TRP A 485 31.12 -4.11 -5.80
N VAL A 486 30.98 -3.54 -6.98
CA VAL A 486 31.96 -3.68 -8.08
C VAL A 486 32.23 -2.32 -8.70
N VAL A 487 33.48 -2.06 -9.04
CA VAL A 487 33.90 -0.86 -9.76
C VAL A 487 34.34 -1.25 -11.19
N GLY A 488 33.62 -0.75 -12.18
CA GLY A 488 33.89 -1.09 -13.57
C GLY A 488 33.87 -2.59 -13.83
N THR A 489 34.95 -3.12 -14.41
CA THR A 489 35.11 -4.54 -14.76
C THR A 489 35.94 -5.33 -13.74
N GLU A 490 36.14 -4.79 -12.54
CA GLU A 490 36.90 -5.46 -11.48
C GLU A 490 36.11 -6.63 -10.89
N ALA A 491 36.71 -7.35 -9.94
CA ALA A 491 36.00 -8.35 -9.16
C ALA A 491 35.08 -7.66 -8.14
N TRP A 492 33.97 -8.32 -7.84
CA TRP A 492 33.11 -7.91 -6.72
C TRP A 492 33.88 -7.98 -5.41
N HIS A 493 33.74 -6.95 -4.59
CA HIS A 493 34.31 -6.90 -3.24
C HIS A 493 33.60 -7.91 -2.31
N GLU A 494 34.27 -8.27 -1.20
CA GLU A 494 33.63 -9.12 -0.18
C GLU A 494 32.46 -8.38 0.51
N PRO A 495 31.43 -9.11 0.97
CA PRO A 495 30.31 -8.51 1.67
C PRO A 495 30.72 -7.79 2.96
N VAL A 496 30.19 -6.59 3.16
CA VAL A 496 30.42 -5.79 4.37
C VAL A 496 29.07 -5.57 5.07
N PRO A 497 28.91 -6.00 6.34
CA PRO A 497 27.70 -5.71 7.10
C PRO A 497 27.63 -4.21 7.40
N ILE A 498 26.48 -3.61 7.09
CA ILE A 498 26.18 -2.18 7.33
C ILE A 498 25.13 -1.98 8.42
N THR A 499 24.62 -3.06 9.01
CA THR A 499 23.79 -3.05 10.23
C THR A 499 24.21 -4.17 11.19
N ALA A 500 23.72 -4.10 12.42
CA ALA A 500 23.82 -5.21 13.35
C ALA A 500 22.94 -6.40 12.89
N PRO A 501 23.22 -7.62 13.35
CA PRO A 501 22.32 -8.76 13.18
C PRO A 501 20.92 -8.48 13.72
N TYR A 502 19.92 -9.17 13.19
CA TYR A 502 18.49 -9.05 13.56
C TYR A 502 17.86 -7.67 13.29
N THR A 503 18.50 -6.82 12.50
CA THR A 503 17.95 -5.53 12.11
C THR A 503 16.82 -5.67 11.10
N ALA A 504 16.98 -6.55 10.10
CA ALA A 504 15.99 -6.84 9.07
C ALA A 504 15.43 -8.27 9.23
N PRO A 505 14.19 -8.54 8.76
CA PRO A 505 13.65 -9.88 8.67
C PRO A 505 14.55 -10.78 7.81
N ASN A 506 14.98 -11.92 8.35
CA ASN A 506 15.89 -12.84 7.67
C ASN A 506 15.20 -14.10 7.12
N GLY A 507 13.88 -14.06 6.98
CA GLY A 507 13.10 -15.14 6.38
C GLY A 507 13.13 -16.43 7.17
N GLY A 508 12.22 -16.57 8.10
CA GLY A 508 11.72 -17.86 8.50
C GLY A 508 10.60 -18.30 7.56
N GLU A 509 9.64 -19.05 8.03
CA GLU A 509 8.45 -19.47 7.27
C GLU A 509 7.54 -18.29 6.84
N SER A 510 7.81 -17.08 7.29
CA SER A 510 7.00 -15.87 7.11
C SER A 510 7.37 -15.00 5.89
N GLY A 511 8.29 -15.42 5.04
CA GLY A 511 8.66 -14.65 3.84
C GLY A 511 9.74 -13.57 4.08
N LEU A 512 10.27 -13.05 3.01
CA LEU A 512 11.42 -12.15 2.95
C LEU A 512 10.98 -10.79 2.42
N ALA A 513 11.06 -9.75 3.26
CA ALA A 513 10.74 -8.39 2.84
C ALA A 513 11.82 -7.83 1.89
N PRO A 514 11.46 -7.21 0.76
CA PRO A 514 12.43 -6.65 -0.15
C PRO A 514 13.20 -5.49 0.47
N ILE A 515 14.44 -5.32 -0.01
CA ILE A 515 15.23 -4.10 0.14
C ILE A 515 15.09 -3.31 -1.15
N VAL A 516 15.05 -2.00 -1.06
CA VAL A 516 15.01 -1.10 -2.20
C VAL A 516 16.15 -0.10 -2.11
N LEU A 517 16.80 0.15 -3.24
CA LEU A 517 17.83 1.18 -3.39
C LEU A 517 17.28 2.32 -4.26
N ALA A 518 17.47 3.54 -3.81
CA ALA A 518 17.14 4.73 -4.57
C ALA A 518 18.24 5.79 -4.46
N ARG A 519 18.46 6.53 -5.54
CA ARG A 519 19.44 7.64 -5.55
C ARG A 519 18.75 8.94 -5.23
N GLN A 520 18.99 9.48 -4.05
CA GLN A 520 18.45 10.81 -3.68
C GLN A 520 19.13 11.93 -4.46
N THR A 521 20.44 11.88 -4.54
CA THR A 521 21.27 12.84 -5.29
C THR A 521 22.29 12.09 -6.15
N PRO A 522 23.01 12.73 -7.06
CA PRO A 522 24.06 12.08 -7.82
C PRO A 522 25.13 11.36 -6.96
N ASP A 523 25.33 11.83 -5.73
CA ASP A 523 26.36 11.33 -4.82
C ASP A 523 25.80 10.53 -3.64
N GLN A 524 24.47 10.44 -3.46
CA GLN A 524 23.85 9.73 -2.35
C GLN A 524 22.98 8.58 -2.83
N LEU A 525 23.23 7.40 -2.25
CA LEU A 525 22.44 6.19 -2.41
C LEU A 525 21.80 5.84 -1.08
N ASP A 526 20.48 5.60 -1.10
CA ASP A 526 19.67 5.26 0.05
C ASP A 526 19.11 3.83 -0.09
N ALA A 527 19.14 3.06 1.01
CA ALA A 527 18.59 1.71 1.10
C ALA A 527 17.43 1.68 2.09
N PHE A 528 16.29 1.17 1.65
CA PHE A 528 15.05 1.09 2.44
C PHE A 528 14.66 -0.35 2.71
N PHE A 529 14.18 -0.60 3.91
CA PHE A 529 13.60 -1.89 4.31
C PHE A 529 12.65 -1.71 5.49
N VAL A 530 11.72 -2.65 5.64
CA VAL A 530 10.92 -2.73 6.87
C VAL A 530 11.68 -3.61 7.86
N GLY A 531 12.04 -3.04 9.00
CA GLY A 531 12.79 -3.73 10.04
C GLY A 531 11.93 -4.70 10.87
N ASN A 532 12.58 -5.49 11.74
CA ASN A 532 11.88 -6.40 12.67
C ASN A 532 10.97 -5.69 13.67
N ASN A 533 11.13 -4.38 13.85
CA ASN A 533 10.23 -3.52 14.62
C ASN A 533 9.00 -3.05 13.83
N GLY A 534 8.85 -3.46 12.58
CA GLY A 534 7.78 -3.04 11.67
C GLY A 534 7.88 -1.59 11.20
N ALA A 535 8.97 -0.87 11.50
CA ALA A 535 9.21 0.47 10.99
C ALA A 535 9.90 0.42 9.63
N VAL A 536 9.62 1.38 8.76
CA VAL A 536 10.42 1.63 7.56
C VAL A 536 11.71 2.30 8.02
N ASN A 537 12.84 1.70 7.65
CA ASN A 537 14.18 2.17 7.97
C ASN A 537 14.90 2.60 6.69
N VAL A 538 15.77 3.59 6.81
CA VAL A 538 16.67 4.05 5.76
C VAL A 538 18.12 3.97 6.22
N LEU A 539 18.98 3.46 5.34
CA LEU A 539 20.44 3.54 5.40
C LEU A 539 20.86 4.41 4.23
N TRP A 540 21.95 5.15 4.36
CA TRP A 540 22.46 5.96 3.25
C TRP A 540 23.97 6.02 3.21
N VAL A 541 24.50 6.24 2.02
CA VAL A 541 25.92 6.46 1.77
C VAL A 541 26.10 7.65 0.82
N THR A 542 27.07 8.51 1.11
CA THR A 542 27.42 9.64 0.25
C THR A 542 28.81 9.43 -0.36
N GLY A 543 28.91 9.51 -1.67
CA GLY A 543 30.14 9.22 -2.41
C GLY A 543 30.70 7.82 -2.06
N THR A 544 31.99 7.74 -1.79
CA THR A 544 32.68 6.53 -1.36
C THR A 544 32.82 6.42 0.17
N GLY A 545 31.96 7.11 0.92
CA GLY A 545 31.97 7.12 2.38
C GLY A 545 31.46 5.82 3.01
N SER A 546 31.31 5.84 4.32
CA SER A 546 30.70 4.74 5.06
C SER A 546 29.18 4.87 5.07
N TRP A 547 28.47 3.73 5.01
CA TRP A 547 27.04 3.68 5.21
C TRP A 547 26.65 4.19 6.60
N GLN A 548 25.59 4.97 6.65
CA GLN A 548 25.02 5.58 7.85
C GLN A 548 23.64 4.99 8.13
N GLY A 549 23.15 5.13 9.37
CA GLY A 549 21.86 4.60 9.80
C GLY A 549 22.01 3.24 10.51
N PRO A 550 20.94 2.40 10.60
CA PRO A 550 19.60 2.67 10.11
C PRO A 550 18.86 3.75 10.91
N ALA A 551 18.07 4.57 10.23
CA ALA A 551 17.16 5.52 10.84
C ALA A 551 15.71 5.11 10.52
N ALA A 552 14.85 4.98 11.54
CA ALA A 552 13.43 4.76 11.33
C ALA A 552 12.77 6.06 10.83
N ILE A 553 12.01 5.95 9.74
CA ILE A 553 11.29 7.09 9.13
C ILE A 553 9.77 7.00 9.32
N THR A 554 9.29 5.94 10.00
CA THR A 554 7.90 5.79 10.46
C THR A 554 7.90 5.62 11.98
N HIS A 555 7.01 6.37 12.67
CA HIS A 555 6.87 6.34 14.13
C HIS A 555 5.40 6.25 14.51
#